data_ac39bd9a522c3df606c71d73b90c267f
#
_entry.id   ac39bd9a522c3df606c71d73b90c267f
#
_cell.length_a   1.000
_cell.length_b   1.000
_cell.length_c   1.000
_cell.angle_alpha   90.00
_cell.angle_beta   90.00
_cell.angle_gamma   90.00
#
_symmetry.space_group_name_H-M   'P 1'
#
loop_
_entity.id
_entity.type
_entity.pdbx_description
1 polymer ?
#
loop_
_entity_poly.entity_id
_entity_poly.type
_entity_poly.pdbx_seq_one_letter_code
_entity_poly.pdbx_strand_id
1 'polypeptide(L)' 'MKNRTNTGMVINNKFNIGDTVYVKTDIDQSPGIITCIQVNPGDILYSVSRNSSTSHFYDFELSYDRDILISIN' A
#
# COMPACT_ATOMS: atom_id res chain seq x y z
N MET A 1 -13.63 -25.16 -3.55
CA MET A 1 -13.59 -24.81 -3.94
C MET A 1 -13.08 -24.31 -4.27
N LYS A 2 -12.97 -24.18 -4.26
CA LYS A 2 -12.69 -23.68 -4.67
C LYS A 2 -12.53 -22.83 -5.15
N ASN A 3 -12.49 -22.68 -5.15
CA ASN A 3 -12.40 -21.93 -5.65
C ASN A 3 -12.53 -21.19 -5.99
N ARG A 4 -12.71 -20.93 -5.82
CA ARG A 4 -12.94 -20.25 -6.13
C ARG A 4 -12.81 -19.43 -6.78
N THR A 5 -12.86 -19.29 -6.74
CA THR A 5 -12.81 -18.62 -7.37
C THR A 5 -12.87 -17.94 -8.07
N ASN A 6 -13.02 -17.77 -8.17
CA ASN A 6 -13.02 -17.10 -9.01
C ASN A 6 -13.51 -16.61 -9.90
N THR A 7 -13.68 -16.52 -9.50
CA THR A 7 -14.55 -16.03 -10.44
C THR A 7 -14.04 -14.88 -11.27
N GLY A 8 -13.25 -15.07 -12.18
CA GLY A 8 -12.83 -14.09 -13.11
C GLY A 8 -12.10 -12.88 -12.55
N MET A 9 -12.02 -12.77 -11.26
CA MET A 9 -11.31 -11.67 -10.66
C MET A 9 -10.12 -12.18 -9.88
N VAL A 10 -8.95 -11.85 -10.38
CA VAL A 10 -7.71 -12.14 -9.68
C VAL A 10 -7.19 -10.83 -9.12
N ILE A 11 -7.10 -10.76 -7.82
CA ILE A 11 -6.58 -9.57 -7.16
C ILE A 11 -5.18 -9.87 -6.69
N ASN A 12 -4.22 -9.25 -7.32
CA ASN A 12 -2.83 -9.38 -6.93
C ASN A 12 -2.47 -8.21 -6.04
N ASN A 13 -2.79 -8.33 -4.77
CA ASN A 13 -2.45 -7.29 -3.82
C ASN A 13 -0.95 -7.23 -3.66
N LYS A 14 -0.38 -6.08 -3.95
CA LYS A 14 1.04 -5.87 -3.74
C LYS A 14 1.35 -5.78 -2.25
N PHE A 15 0.41 -5.25 -1.48
CA PHE A 15 0.55 -5.08 -0.04
C PHE A 15 -0.68 -5.66 0.65
N ASN A 16 -0.53 -6.01 1.92
CA ASN A 16 -1.61 -6.59 2.70
C ASN A 16 -1.92 -5.72 3.91
N ILE A 17 -3.15 -5.85 4.41
CA ILE A 17 -3.56 -5.15 5.64
C ILE A 17 -2.62 -5.58 6.77
N GLY A 18 -2.14 -4.59 7.52
CA GLY A 18 -1.20 -4.83 8.60
C GLY A 18 0.26 -4.66 8.21
N ASP A 19 0.54 -4.57 6.91
CA ASP A 19 1.91 -4.39 6.45
C ASP A 19 2.41 -3.00 6.77
N THR A 20 3.70 -2.91 7.06
CA THR A 20 4.38 -1.63 7.22
C THR A 20 4.94 -1.21 5.87
N VAL A 21 4.62 0.02 5.47
CA VAL A 21 5.05 0.55 4.18
C VAL A 21 5.53 1.98 4.33
N TYR A 22 6.19 2.47 3.28
CA TYR A 22 6.70 3.84 3.21
C TYR A 22 6.20 4.48 1.92
N VAL A 23 5.86 5.77 1.99
CA VAL A 23 5.47 6.54 0.81
C VAL A 23 6.73 6.99 0.10
N LYS A 24 6.87 6.61 -1.15
CA LYS A 24 8.12 6.83 -1.91
C LYS A 24 8.52 8.28 -2.00
N THR A 25 7.54 9.18 -2.08
CA THR A 25 7.82 10.61 -2.23
C THR A 25 7.94 11.34 -0.91
N ASP A 26 7.77 10.65 0.21
CA ASP A 26 7.89 11.25 1.52
C ASP A 26 9.37 11.33 1.91
N ILE A 27 9.86 12.54 2.09
CA ILE A 27 11.26 12.75 2.44
C ILE A 27 11.60 12.11 3.78
N ASP A 28 10.68 12.17 4.72
CA ASP A 28 10.92 11.62 6.06
C ASP A 28 10.85 10.11 6.07
N GLN A 29 10.20 9.51 5.07
CA GLN A 29 10.04 8.06 5.00
C GLN A 29 9.48 7.50 6.31
N SER A 30 8.44 8.14 6.84
CA SER A 30 7.79 7.68 8.06
C SER A 30 7.05 6.37 7.81
N PRO A 31 7.17 5.40 8.70
CA PRO A 31 6.46 4.13 8.51
C PRO A 31 4.96 4.31 8.65
N GLY A 32 4.22 3.60 7.81
CA GLY A 32 2.78 3.57 7.88
C GLY A 32 2.27 2.14 7.86
N ILE A 33 1.06 1.96 8.35
CA ILE A 33 0.43 0.64 8.40
C ILE A 33 -0.75 0.64 7.46
N ILE A 34 -0.84 -0.39 6.64
CA ILE A 34 -1.99 -0.54 5.75
C ILE A 34 -3.19 -1.00 6.56
N THR A 35 -4.26 -0.23 6.53
CA THR A 35 -5.46 -0.49 7.32
C THR A 35 -6.63 -0.95 6.47
N CYS A 36 -6.61 -0.65 5.18
CA CYS A 36 -7.71 -0.98 4.29
C CYS A 36 -7.21 -1.08 2.85
N ILE A 37 -7.84 -1.94 2.08
CA ILE A 37 -7.54 -2.07 0.66
C ILE A 37 -8.85 -1.88 -0.08
N GLN A 38 -8.89 -0.89 -0.97
CA GLN A 38 -10.06 -0.60 -1.79
C GLN A 38 -9.80 -1.02 -3.21
N VAL A 39 -10.58 -1.97 -3.70
CA VAL A 39 -10.44 -2.47 -5.06
C VAL A 39 -11.42 -1.74 -5.96
N ASN A 40 -10.91 -1.03 -6.94
CA ASN A 40 -11.71 -0.31 -7.93
C ASN A 40 -11.49 -0.91 -9.29
N PRO A 41 -12.41 -0.70 -10.23
CA PRO A 41 -12.13 -1.10 -11.61
C PRO A 41 -10.88 -0.38 -12.09
N GLY A 42 -9.86 -1.15 -12.41
CA GLY A 42 -8.63 -0.59 -12.97
C GLY A 42 -7.56 -0.20 -11.98
N ASP A 43 -7.86 -0.14 -10.68
CA ASP A 43 -6.80 0.18 -9.72
C ASP A 43 -7.13 -0.34 -8.32
N ILE A 44 -6.13 -0.27 -7.45
CA ILE A 44 -6.26 -0.64 -6.05
C ILE A 44 -5.70 0.50 -5.23
N LEU A 45 -6.48 0.94 -4.24
CA LEU A 45 -6.12 2.04 -3.38
C LEU A 45 -5.90 1.50 -1.97
N TYR A 46 -4.81 1.91 -1.36
CA TYR A 46 -4.45 1.47 -0.01
C TYR A 46 -4.62 2.61 0.98
N SER A 47 -5.29 2.32 2.10
CA SER A 47 -5.36 3.27 3.19
C SER A 47 -4.19 3.01 4.12
N VAL A 48 -3.42 4.04 4.38
CA VAL A 48 -2.21 3.97 5.20
C VAL A 48 -2.32 4.92 6.37
N SER A 49 -2.16 4.39 7.56
CA SER A 49 -2.21 5.17 8.79
C SER A 49 -0.80 5.52 9.24
N ARG A 50 -0.53 6.80 9.41
CA ARG A 50 0.75 7.32 9.87
C ARG A 50 0.51 8.46 10.83
N ASN A 51 1.16 8.42 11.99
CA ASN A 51 1.09 9.54 12.94
C ASN A 51 -0.33 10.03 13.19
N SER A 52 -1.24 9.10 13.44
CA SER A 52 -2.64 9.38 13.74
C SER A 52 -3.45 9.94 12.56
N SER A 53 -2.88 9.92 11.36
CA SER A 53 -3.58 10.33 10.15
C SER A 53 -3.67 9.17 9.18
N THR A 54 -4.76 9.14 8.41
CA THR A 54 -4.94 8.13 7.38
C THR A 54 -5.01 8.81 6.02
N SER A 55 -4.24 8.30 5.08
CA SER A 55 -4.24 8.77 3.70
C SER A 55 -4.36 7.60 2.76
N HIS A 56 -4.68 7.87 1.50
CA HIS A 56 -4.90 6.85 0.50
C HIS A 56 -3.83 6.94 -0.58
N PHE A 57 -3.28 5.81 -0.98
CA PHE A 57 -2.20 5.76 -1.96
C PHE A 57 -2.42 4.61 -2.92
N TYR A 58 -1.94 4.79 -4.15
CA TYR A 58 -1.86 3.71 -5.12
C TYR A 58 -0.62 2.86 -4.83
N ASP A 59 -0.60 1.65 -5.36
CA ASP A 59 0.49 0.72 -5.08
C ASP A 59 1.86 1.25 -5.49
N PHE A 60 1.92 1.98 -6.61
CA PHE A 60 3.19 2.50 -7.10
C PHE A 60 3.74 3.64 -6.24
N GLU A 61 2.93 4.17 -5.32
CA GLU A 61 3.37 5.22 -4.41
C GLU A 61 3.99 4.67 -3.13
N LEU A 62 3.90 3.35 -2.92
CA LEU A 62 4.30 2.72 -1.66
C LEU A 62 5.44 1.73 -1.89
N SER A 63 6.21 1.50 -0.84
CA SER A 63 7.30 0.53 -0.84
C SER A 63 7.39 -0.14 0.52
N TYR A 64 7.85 -1.38 0.55
CA TYR A 64 8.16 -2.06 1.81
C TYR A 64 9.45 -1.54 2.43
N ASP A 65 10.31 -0.92 1.63
CA ASP A 65 11.62 -0.46 2.08
C ASP A 65 11.72 1.04 2.03
N ARG A 66 12.46 1.61 2.97
CA ARG A 66 12.75 3.03 2.92
C ARG A 66 13.68 3.30 1.74
N ASP A 67 13.47 4.45 1.12
CA ASP A 67 14.34 4.90 0.05
C ASP A 67 15.49 5.68 0.65
N ILE A 68 16.59 4.99 0.87
CA ILE A 68 17.73 5.59 1.52
C ILE A 68 18.33 6.72 0.69
N LEU A 69 18.23 6.60 -0.63
CA LEU A 69 18.76 7.64 -1.50
C LEU A 69 18.03 8.96 -1.33
N ILE A 70 16.73 8.91 -1.13
CA ILE A 70 15.98 10.12 -0.85
C ILE A 70 16.36 10.69 0.51
N SER A 71 16.59 9.83 1.49
CA SER A 71 16.92 10.25 2.85
C SER A 71 18.26 10.95 2.94
N ILE A 72 19.19 10.57 2.09
CA ILE A 72 20.56 11.14 2.12
C ILE A 72 20.56 12.56 1.55
N ASN A 73 19.70 12.82 0.62
CA ASN A 73 19.63 14.13 0.01
C ASN A 73 18.83 15.10 0.85
#